data_090d106144437b1b7d040a6a6c327ad9
#
_entry.id   090d106144437b1b7d040a6a6c327ad9
#
_cell.length_a   1.000
_cell.length_b   1.000
_cell.length_c   1.000
_cell.angle_alpha   90.00
_cell.angle_beta   90.00
_cell.angle_gamma   90.00
#
_symmetry.space_group_name_H-M   'P 1'
#
loop_
_entity.id
_entity.type
_entity.pdbx_description
1 polymer ?
#
loop_
_entity_poly.entity_id
_entity_poly.type
_entity_poly.pdbx_seq_one_letter_code
_entity_poly.pdbx_strand_id
1 'polypeptide(L)'
;KMPTFDFMMNPLLKALHELGGSGTISEIDGKVIEILNLPEEIQNVPHNPDKSNKSEVEYRLAWTKTYLKKCGFIENSRKGVWSVISDNNELLQVEDPKEVVKKVIEAEKKKAAKKETETSTSEDDFLREEDEYDWKVQLLNILKEIEPDAFERLTKRLLREAGFEQVEVTGKSGDEGLDGKGIAKINGIMSFHVYFQCKRYKGSVSSKEIRDF
;
A
#
# COMPACT_ATOMS: atom_id res chain seq x y z
N LYS A 1 -13.18 -0.35 19.34
CA LYS A 1 -13.45 -1.69 18.80
C LYS A 1 -13.12 -1.69 17.32
N MET A 2 -12.41 -2.70 16.85
CA MET A 2 -12.07 -2.85 15.42
C MET A 2 -13.36 -2.92 14.56
N PRO A 3 -13.56 -2.02 13.58
CA PRO A 3 -14.73 -2.07 12.70
C PRO A 3 -14.67 -3.29 11.77
N THR A 4 -15.83 -3.79 11.39
CA THR A 4 -15.95 -4.91 10.44
C THR A 4 -15.89 -4.40 9.00
N PHE A 5 -15.53 -5.25 8.04
CA PHE A 5 -15.40 -4.83 6.64
C PHE A 5 -16.73 -4.37 6.03
N ASP A 6 -17.86 -4.97 6.42
CA ASP A 6 -19.20 -4.55 6.01
C ASP A 6 -19.57 -3.17 6.57
N PHE A 7 -19.23 -2.90 7.83
CA PHE A 7 -19.40 -1.56 8.42
C PHE A 7 -18.60 -0.48 7.68
N MET A 8 -17.43 -0.82 7.14
CA MET A 8 -16.56 0.11 6.43
C MET A 8 -17.06 0.49 5.03
N MET A 9 -18.09 -0.16 4.46
CA MET A 9 -18.57 0.12 3.10
C MET A 9 -18.99 1.57 2.90
N ASN A 10 -19.89 2.10 3.74
CA ASN A 10 -20.33 3.49 3.64
C ASN A 10 -19.22 4.51 3.96
N PRO A 11 -18.41 4.34 4.99
CA PRO A 11 -17.21 5.16 5.19
C PRO A 11 -16.26 5.20 3.99
N LEU A 12 -16.07 4.09 3.28
CA LEU A 12 -15.23 4.03 2.09
C LEU A 12 -15.85 4.78 0.91
N LEU A 13 -17.15 4.63 0.67
CA LEU A 13 -17.84 5.39 -0.36
C LEU A 13 -17.83 6.90 -0.06
N LYS A 14 -17.98 7.28 1.21
CA LYS A 14 -17.85 8.65 1.66
C LYS A 14 -16.42 9.17 1.45
N ALA A 15 -15.40 8.37 1.75
CA ALA A 15 -14.01 8.73 1.52
C ALA A 15 -13.75 9.00 0.04
N LEU A 16 -14.19 8.12 -0.85
CA LEU A 16 -14.09 8.32 -2.30
C LEU A 16 -14.81 9.58 -2.76
N HIS A 17 -16.01 9.85 -2.24
CA HIS A 17 -16.74 11.07 -2.57
C HIS A 17 -15.97 12.33 -2.15
N GLU A 18 -15.43 12.36 -0.92
CA GLU A 18 -14.62 13.50 -0.42
C GLU A 18 -13.29 13.66 -1.18
N LEU A 19 -12.74 12.58 -1.76
CA LEU A 19 -11.57 12.59 -2.63
C LEU A 19 -11.89 12.97 -4.10
N GLY A 20 -13.12 13.37 -4.39
CA GLY A 20 -13.54 13.77 -5.75
C GLY A 20 -13.89 12.61 -6.67
N GLY A 21 -14.32 11.47 -6.11
CA GLY A 21 -14.81 10.29 -6.83
C GLY A 21 -13.76 9.23 -7.14
N SER A 22 -12.47 9.50 -6.88
CA SER A 22 -11.39 8.54 -7.08
C SER A 22 -10.23 8.77 -6.12
N GLY A 23 -9.45 7.72 -5.85
CA GLY A 23 -8.27 7.81 -4.98
C GLY A 23 -7.39 6.58 -5.07
N THR A 24 -6.14 6.73 -4.67
CA THR A 24 -5.21 5.62 -4.45
C THR A 24 -5.59 4.84 -3.20
N ILE A 25 -5.09 3.61 -3.08
CA ILE A 25 -5.34 2.78 -1.88
C ILE A 25 -4.98 3.53 -0.60
N SER A 26 -3.81 4.16 -0.55
CA SER A 26 -3.35 4.88 0.64
C SER A 26 -4.19 6.13 0.97
N GLU A 27 -4.64 6.87 -0.05
CA GLU A 27 -5.52 8.03 0.15
C GLU A 27 -6.89 7.61 0.68
N ILE A 28 -7.47 6.55 0.11
CA ILE A 28 -8.76 6.02 0.54
C ILE A 28 -8.67 5.48 1.97
N ASP A 29 -7.67 4.65 2.26
CA ASP A 29 -7.51 4.02 3.56
C ASP A 29 -7.24 5.08 4.65
N GLY A 30 -6.37 6.05 4.37
CA GLY A 30 -6.13 7.19 5.26
C GLY A 30 -7.41 8.01 5.50
N LYS A 31 -8.20 8.27 4.45
CA LYS A 31 -9.45 9.02 4.58
C LYS A 31 -10.54 8.27 5.34
N VAL A 32 -10.62 6.95 5.18
CA VAL A 32 -11.54 6.11 5.98
C VAL A 32 -11.16 6.12 7.45
N ILE A 33 -9.86 6.01 7.75
CA ILE A 33 -9.33 6.10 9.13
C ILE A 33 -9.70 7.44 9.77
N GLU A 34 -9.58 8.54 9.02
CA GLU A 34 -9.98 9.90 9.45
C GLU A 34 -11.49 9.97 9.71
N ILE A 35 -12.32 9.53 8.75
CA ILE A 35 -13.79 9.54 8.86
C ILE A 35 -14.28 8.74 10.08
N LEU A 36 -13.65 7.59 10.33
CA LEU A 36 -13.99 6.73 11.46
C LEU A 36 -13.33 7.16 12.76
N ASN A 37 -12.45 8.16 12.72
CA ASN A 37 -11.65 8.62 13.87
C ASN A 37 -11.02 7.45 14.64
N LEU A 38 -10.34 6.55 13.90
CA LEU A 38 -9.76 5.35 14.49
C LEU A 38 -8.53 5.69 15.34
N PRO A 39 -8.46 5.25 16.62
CA PRO A 39 -7.29 5.43 17.45
C PRO A 39 -6.06 4.71 16.86
N GLU A 40 -4.86 5.26 17.06
CA GLU A 40 -3.59 4.68 16.59
C GLU A 40 -3.39 3.22 17.04
N GLU A 41 -3.86 2.88 18.24
CA GLU A 41 -3.82 1.51 18.78
C GLU A 41 -4.58 0.51 17.87
N ILE A 42 -5.64 0.97 17.22
CA ILE A 42 -6.44 0.14 16.29
C ILE A 42 -5.81 0.15 14.90
N GLN A 43 -5.28 1.29 14.44
CA GLN A 43 -4.65 1.41 13.13
C GLN A 43 -3.43 0.50 12.99
N ASN A 44 -2.66 0.34 14.08
CA ASN A 44 -1.40 -0.39 14.10
C ASN A 44 -1.54 -1.87 14.49
N VAL A 45 -2.76 -2.40 14.64
CA VAL A 45 -2.96 -3.84 14.89
C VAL A 45 -2.50 -4.62 13.66
N PRO A 46 -1.48 -5.48 13.76
CA PRO A 46 -1.03 -6.26 12.61
C PRO A 46 -2.07 -7.35 12.29
N HIS A 47 -2.36 -7.55 11.00
CA HIS A 47 -3.26 -8.63 10.57
C HIS A 47 -2.59 -10.00 10.73
N ASN A 48 -1.41 -10.16 10.18
CA ASN A 48 -0.63 -11.39 10.30
C ASN A 48 0.87 -11.04 10.35
N PRO A 49 1.46 -10.95 11.56
CA PRO A 49 2.84 -10.52 11.74
C PRO A 49 3.87 -11.37 10.99
N ASP A 50 3.56 -12.65 10.79
CA ASP A 50 4.47 -13.63 10.18
C ASP A 50 4.43 -13.61 8.64
N LYS A 51 3.31 -13.14 8.06
CA LYS A 51 3.07 -13.22 6.61
C LYS A 51 2.96 -11.86 5.91
N SER A 52 2.63 -10.80 6.62
CA SER A 52 2.30 -9.51 6.00
C SER A 52 2.58 -8.34 6.93
N ASN A 53 3.05 -7.23 6.37
CA ASN A 53 3.18 -5.96 7.10
C ASN A 53 1.87 -5.16 7.12
N LYS A 54 0.77 -5.70 6.59
CA LYS A 54 -0.54 -5.02 6.58
C LYS A 54 -1.14 -4.97 7.97
N SER A 55 -1.77 -3.84 8.29
CA SER A 55 -2.61 -3.74 9.48
C SER A 55 -3.95 -4.47 9.26
N GLU A 56 -4.61 -4.82 10.35
CA GLU A 56 -5.94 -5.43 10.30
C GLU A 56 -6.97 -4.48 9.67
N VAL A 57 -6.79 -3.17 9.80
CA VAL A 57 -7.64 -2.15 9.17
C VAL A 57 -7.47 -2.20 7.65
N GLU A 58 -6.24 -2.18 7.16
CA GLU A 58 -5.94 -2.26 5.72
C GLU A 58 -6.46 -3.56 5.11
N TYR A 59 -6.29 -4.69 5.79
CA TYR A 59 -6.83 -5.98 5.36
C TYR A 59 -8.35 -5.94 5.22
N ARG A 60 -9.07 -5.38 6.19
CA ARG A 60 -10.53 -5.25 6.12
C ARG A 60 -10.98 -4.28 5.05
N LEU A 61 -10.25 -3.19 4.83
CA LEU A 61 -10.53 -2.24 3.74
C LEU A 61 -10.32 -2.87 2.35
N ALA A 62 -9.36 -3.78 2.21
CA ALA A 62 -9.20 -4.55 0.99
C ALA A 62 -10.45 -5.40 0.69
N TRP A 63 -10.96 -6.12 1.68
CA TRP A 63 -12.23 -6.84 1.57
C TRP A 63 -13.40 -5.91 1.23
N THR A 64 -13.51 -4.78 1.89
CA THR A 64 -14.54 -3.77 1.62
C THR A 64 -14.54 -3.34 0.15
N LYS A 65 -13.35 -3.02 -0.40
CA LYS A 65 -13.18 -2.65 -1.82
C LYS A 65 -13.63 -3.78 -2.74
N THR A 66 -13.23 -5.01 -2.45
CA THR A 66 -13.61 -6.20 -3.24
C THR A 66 -15.13 -6.40 -3.29
N TYR A 67 -15.81 -6.30 -2.17
CA TYR A 67 -17.27 -6.47 -2.13
C TYR A 67 -18.00 -5.34 -2.85
N LEU A 68 -17.58 -4.09 -2.66
CA LEU A 68 -18.15 -2.93 -3.36
C LEU A 68 -17.95 -3.01 -4.88
N LYS A 69 -16.77 -3.48 -5.33
CA LYS A 69 -16.50 -3.74 -6.76
C LYS A 69 -17.44 -4.79 -7.33
N LYS A 70 -17.60 -5.94 -6.64
CA LYS A 70 -18.48 -7.02 -7.09
C LYS A 70 -19.95 -6.61 -7.18
N CYS A 71 -20.37 -5.63 -6.41
CA CYS A 71 -21.71 -5.06 -6.46
C CYS A 71 -21.85 -3.83 -7.38
N GLY A 72 -20.76 -3.42 -8.06
CA GLY A 72 -20.80 -2.33 -9.04
C GLY A 72 -20.87 -0.94 -8.43
N PHE A 73 -20.46 -0.73 -7.17
CA PHE A 73 -20.36 0.60 -6.56
C PHE A 73 -19.06 1.30 -6.93
N ILE A 74 -17.97 0.53 -7.06
CA ILE A 74 -16.65 1.04 -7.38
C ILE A 74 -15.96 0.17 -8.42
N GLU A 75 -14.98 0.73 -9.10
CA GLU A 75 -14.13 0.01 -10.05
C GLU A 75 -12.65 0.36 -9.83
N ASN A 76 -11.78 -0.48 -10.36
CA ASN A 76 -10.36 -0.20 -10.44
C ASN A 76 -10.09 0.51 -11.78
N SER A 77 -10.08 1.84 -11.78
CA SER A 77 -9.92 2.65 -12.99
C SER A 77 -8.50 2.62 -13.53
N ARG A 78 -7.53 2.38 -12.66
CA ARG A 78 -6.12 2.25 -12.97
C ARG A 78 -5.47 1.36 -11.91
N LYS A 79 -4.35 0.73 -12.18
CA LYS A 79 -3.62 -0.06 -11.19
C LYS A 79 -3.39 0.75 -9.89
N GLY A 80 -3.93 0.28 -8.76
CA GLY A 80 -3.85 0.95 -7.46
C GLY A 80 -4.76 2.18 -7.28
N VAL A 81 -5.62 2.51 -8.26
CA VAL A 81 -6.58 3.63 -8.17
C VAL A 81 -8.00 3.10 -8.28
N TRP A 82 -8.83 3.47 -7.33
CA TRP A 82 -10.23 3.11 -7.26
C TRP A 82 -11.11 4.31 -7.51
N SER A 83 -12.20 4.12 -8.23
CA SER A 83 -13.19 5.16 -8.53
C SER A 83 -14.61 4.66 -8.29
N VAL A 84 -15.51 5.60 -7.99
CA VAL A 84 -16.95 5.33 -7.89
C VAL A 84 -17.52 5.14 -9.28
N ILE A 85 -18.43 4.16 -9.43
CA ILE A 85 -19.21 3.98 -10.65
C ILE A 85 -20.50 4.77 -10.47
N SER A 86 -20.46 6.09 -10.77
CA SER A 86 -21.64 6.96 -10.74
C SER A 86 -21.43 8.10 -11.73
N ASP A 87 -22.42 8.32 -12.57
CA ASP A 87 -22.45 9.44 -13.53
C ASP A 87 -22.85 10.76 -12.87
N ASN A 88 -23.42 10.70 -11.68
CA ASN A 88 -23.85 11.85 -10.90
C ASN A 88 -22.98 11.94 -9.66
N ASN A 89 -22.44 13.10 -9.36
CA ASN A 89 -21.60 13.37 -8.19
C ASN A 89 -22.37 13.21 -6.84
N GLU A 90 -23.30 12.28 -6.79
CA GLU A 90 -24.09 11.94 -5.62
C GLU A 90 -23.34 10.97 -4.72
N LEU A 91 -23.44 11.18 -3.41
CA LEU A 91 -22.87 10.28 -2.42
C LEU A 91 -23.58 8.92 -2.49
N LEU A 92 -22.90 7.91 -3.03
CA LEU A 92 -23.39 6.55 -3.02
C LEU A 92 -23.44 6.00 -1.59
N GLN A 93 -24.52 5.34 -1.27
CA GLN A 93 -24.69 4.67 0.03
C GLN A 93 -25.22 3.26 -0.17
N VAL A 94 -24.70 2.35 0.63
CA VAL A 94 -25.20 0.99 0.75
C VAL A 94 -26.26 0.98 1.85
N GLU A 95 -27.51 0.70 1.50
CA GLU A 95 -28.61 0.66 2.47
C GLU A 95 -28.42 -0.47 3.49
N ASP A 96 -28.10 -1.67 3.01
CA ASP A 96 -27.82 -2.82 3.87
C ASP A 96 -26.48 -3.49 3.46
N PRO A 97 -25.36 -3.19 4.18
CA PRO A 97 -24.07 -3.81 3.91
C PRO A 97 -24.09 -5.34 4.03
N LYS A 98 -24.94 -5.91 4.89
CA LYS A 98 -25.06 -7.36 5.05
C LYS A 98 -25.73 -8.02 3.86
N GLU A 99 -26.65 -7.33 3.22
CA GLU A 99 -27.29 -7.81 1.99
C GLU A 99 -26.30 -7.83 0.83
N VAL A 100 -25.41 -6.84 0.73
CA VAL A 100 -24.29 -6.83 -0.23
C VAL A 100 -23.42 -8.06 -0.05
N VAL A 101 -23.02 -8.38 1.18
CA VAL A 101 -22.23 -9.57 1.50
C VAL A 101 -22.96 -10.84 1.06
N LYS A 102 -24.23 -10.97 1.37
CA LYS A 102 -25.06 -12.16 0.97
C LYS A 102 -25.10 -12.31 -0.55
N LYS A 103 -25.40 -11.22 -1.28
CA LYS A 103 -25.47 -11.23 -2.76
C LYS A 103 -24.15 -11.70 -3.39
N VAL A 104 -23.02 -11.21 -2.88
CA VAL A 104 -21.71 -11.63 -3.38
C VAL A 104 -21.45 -13.11 -3.12
N ILE A 105 -21.69 -13.59 -1.90
CA ILE A 105 -21.50 -15.00 -1.54
C ILE A 105 -22.41 -15.91 -2.37
N GLU A 106 -23.67 -15.54 -2.59
CA GLU A 106 -24.61 -16.33 -3.42
C GLU A 106 -24.19 -16.36 -4.89
N ALA A 107 -23.72 -15.23 -5.42
CA ALA A 107 -23.22 -15.14 -6.79
C ALA A 107 -21.98 -16.05 -7.00
N GLU A 108 -21.11 -16.12 -5.99
CA GLU A 108 -19.93 -16.99 -6.02
C GLU A 108 -20.28 -18.47 -5.90
N LYS A 109 -21.20 -18.84 -5.01
CA LYS A 109 -21.71 -20.20 -4.92
C LYS A 109 -22.33 -20.66 -6.25
N LYS A 110 -23.07 -19.78 -6.96
CA LYS A 110 -23.62 -20.08 -8.29
C LYS A 110 -22.54 -20.22 -9.36
N LYS A 111 -21.45 -19.45 -9.28
CA LYS A 111 -20.29 -19.58 -10.18
C LYS A 111 -19.49 -20.85 -9.91
N ALA A 112 -19.30 -21.23 -8.64
CA ALA A 112 -18.63 -22.45 -8.22
C ALA A 112 -19.43 -23.72 -8.66
N ALA A 113 -20.74 -23.71 -8.54
CA ALA A 113 -21.60 -24.79 -9.00
C ALA A 113 -21.61 -24.98 -10.53
N LYS A 114 -21.17 -23.98 -11.32
CA LYS A 114 -21.02 -24.07 -12.79
C LYS A 114 -19.62 -24.49 -13.24
N LYS A 115 -18.62 -24.50 -12.34
CA LYS A 115 -17.25 -24.96 -12.57
C LYS A 115 -16.99 -26.21 -11.74
N GLU A 116 -17.58 -27.34 -12.10
CA GLU A 116 -17.03 -28.66 -11.75
C GLU A 116 -15.80 -28.90 -12.62
N THR A 117 -14.71 -28.26 -12.33
CA THR A 117 -13.30 -28.65 -12.57
C THR A 117 -12.44 -27.42 -12.26
N GLU A 118 -11.46 -27.67 -11.40
CA GLU A 118 -10.33 -26.82 -11.03
C GLU A 118 -10.54 -25.80 -9.91
N THR A 119 -9.93 -26.19 -8.81
CA THR A 119 -9.26 -25.43 -7.74
C THR A 119 -10.15 -24.64 -6.78
N SER A 120 -10.06 -25.08 -5.53
CA SER A 120 -10.48 -24.37 -4.31
C SER A 120 -10.18 -22.87 -4.40
N THR A 121 -11.22 -22.05 -4.46
CA THR A 121 -11.13 -20.62 -4.16
C THR A 121 -10.78 -20.47 -2.68
N SER A 122 -9.48 -20.49 -2.38
CA SER A 122 -8.97 -20.10 -1.07
C SER A 122 -9.22 -18.60 -0.87
N GLU A 123 -9.35 -18.17 0.37
CA GLU A 123 -9.44 -16.75 0.74
C GLU A 123 -8.34 -15.89 0.09
N ASP A 124 -7.21 -16.49 -0.26
CA ASP A 124 -6.09 -15.89 -0.99
C ASP A 124 -6.40 -15.50 -2.45
N ASP A 125 -7.36 -16.12 -3.13
CA ASP A 125 -7.70 -15.76 -4.52
C ASP A 125 -8.44 -14.43 -4.63
N PHE A 126 -9.11 -13.99 -3.56
CA PHE A 126 -9.74 -12.67 -3.50
C PHE A 126 -8.73 -11.53 -3.35
N LEU A 127 -7.56 -11.82 -2.82
CA LEU A 127 -6.48 -10.87 -2.59
C LEU A 127 -5.57 -10.70 -3.82
N ARG A 128 -5.67 -11.58 -4.81
CA ARG A 128 -4.81 -11.55 -6.02
C ARG A 128 -5.02 -10.35 -6.93
N GLU A 129 -6.15 -9.67 -6.86
CA GLU A 129 -6.32 -8.39 -7.58
C GLU A 129 -5.58 -7.21 -6.88
N GLU A 130 -5.09 -7.42 -5.66
CA GLU A 130 -4.17 -6.52 -4.95
C GLU A 130 -2.68 -6.92 -5.13
N ASP A 131 -2.34 -7.67 -6.18
CA ASP A 131 -0.96 -8.11 -6.51
C ASP A 131 0.07 -6.98 -6.60
N GLU A 132 -0.37 -5.73 -6.60
CA GLU A 132 0.54 -4.58 -6.51
C GLU A 132 1.16 -4.42 -5.12
N TYR A 133 0.51 -4.96 -4.09
CA TYR A 133 1.05 -4.95 -2.72
C TYR A 133 2.01 -6.12 -2.48
N ASP A 134 1.79 -7.24 -3.13
CA ASP A 134 2.60 -8.45 -2.92
C ASP A 134 4.05 -8.26 -3.41
N TRP A 135 4.27 -7.66 -4.59
CA TRP A 135 5.62 -7.42 -5.07
C TRP A 135 6.40 -6.42 -4.19
N LYS A 136 5.72 -5.41 -3.60
CA LYS A 136 6.36 -4.45 -2.69
C LYS A 136 6.79 -5.12 -1.39
N VAL A 137 5.95 -6.01 -0.86
CA VAL A 137 6.27 -6.80 0.33
C VAL A 137 7.43 -7.77 0.03
N GLN A 138 7.35 -8.47 -1.10
CA GLN A 138 8.43 -9.36 -1.55
C GLN A 138 9.73 -8.59 -1.76
N LEU A 139 9.69 -7.44 -2.46
CA LEU A 139 10.84 -6.57 -2.65
C LEU A 139 11.41 -6.10 -1.32
N LEU A 140 10.56 -5.65 -0.39
CA LEU A 140 10.98 -5.21 0.93
C LEU A 140 11.66 -6.33 1.72
N ASN A 141 11.14 -7.55 1.64
CA ASN A 141 11.75 -8.71 2.28
C ASN A 141 13.13 -9.03 1.67
N ILE A 142 13.24 -9.04 0.35
CA ILE A 142 14.51 -9.20 -0.36
C ILE A 142 15.51 -8.11 0.08
N LEU A 143 15.07 -6.84 0.11
CA LEU A 143 15.92 -5.71 0.52
C LEU A 143 16.38 -5.81 1.98
N LYS A 144 15.58 -6.45 2.85
CA LYS A 144 15.95 -6.71 4.25
C LYS A 144 16.96 -7.87 4.40
N GLU A 145 17.03 -8.76 3.43
CA GLU A 145 17.88 -9.97 3.47
C GLU A 145 19.20 -9.82 2.73
N ILE A 146 19.31 -8.91 1.74
CA ILE A 146 20.55 -8.71 1.00
C ILE A 146 21.67 -8.21 1.91
N GLU A 147 22.91 -8.53 1.56
CA GLU A 147 24.10 -8.08 2.29
C GLU A 147 24.22 -6.55 2.32
N PRO A 148 24.77 -5.94 3.40
CA PRO A 148 24.92 -4.48 3.52
C PRO A 148 25.58 -3.84 2.31
N ASP A 149 26.72 -4.37 1.87
CA ASP A 149 27.45 -3.87 0.70
C ASP A 149 26.63 -3.96 -0.59
N ALA A 150 25.76 -4.97 -0.71
CA ALA A 150 24.86 -5.09 -1.85
C ALA A 150 23.74 -4.03 -1.80
N PHE A 151 23.27 -3.69 -0.61
CA PHE A 151 22.30 -2.61 -0.41
C PHE A 151 22.87 -1.24 -0.77
N GLU A 152 24.14 -0.96 -0.39
CA GLU A 152 24.84 0.27 -0.78
C GLU A 152 25.05 0.34 -2.30
N ARG A 153 25.49 -0.75 -2.94
CA ARG A 153 25.61 -0.81 -4.41
C ARG A 153 24.28 -0.61 -5.11
N LEU A 154 23.20 -1.15 -4.59
CA LEU A 154 21.84 -0.94 -5.10
C LEU A 154 21.44 0.54 -5.00
N THR A 155 21.69 1.18 -3.85
CA THR A 155 21.42 2.61 -3.64
C THR A 155 22.23 3.47 -4.61
N LYS A 156 23.50 3.16 -4.84
CA LYS A 156 24.35 3.82 -5.84
C LYS A 156 23.72 3.74 -7.24
N ARG A 157 23.25 2.54 -7.63
CA ARG A 157 22.59 2.35 -8.93
C ARG A 157 21.29 3.14 -9.01
N LEU A 158 20.45 3.09 -7.98
CA LEU A 158 19.21 3.82 -7.90
C LEU A 158 19.41 5.34 -8.08
N LEU A 159 20.42 5.91 -7.41
CA LEU A 159 20.74 7.33 -7.52
C LEU A 159 21.21 7.69 -8.94
N ARG A 160 21.99 6.83 -9.59
CA ARG A 160 22.40 7.04 -10.98
C ARG A 160 21.22 7.02 -11.95
N GLU A 161 20.33 6.05 -11.80
CA GLU A 161 19.08 5.96 -12.59
C GLU A 161 18.15 7.15 -12.32
N ALA A 162 18.20 7.74 -11.12
CA ALA A 162 17.48 8.96 -10.77
C ALA A 162 18.16 10.25 -11.29
N GLY A 163 19.27 10.14 -12.05
CA GLY A 163 19.94 11.27 -12.70
C GLY A 163 21.02 11.96 -11.87
N PHE A 164 21.44 11.34 -10.76
CA PHE A 164 22.61 11.84 -10.01
C PHE A 164 23.91 11.47 -10.74
N GLU A 165 24.82 12.43 -10.84
CA GLU A 165 26.14 12.23 -11.43
C GLU A 165 27.19 11.95 -10.34
N GLN A 166 28.31 11.34 -10.74
CA GLN A 166 29.48 11.06 -9.88
C GLN A 166 29.12 10.41 -8.56
N VAL A 167 28.15 9.47 -8.60
CA VAL A 167 27.75 8.74 -7.39
C VAL A 167 28.85 7.77 -6.98
N GLU A 168 29.40 7.98 -5.79
CA GLU A 168 30.43 7.15 -5.17
C GLU A 168 29.90 6.57 -3.86
N VAL A 169 30.24 5.31 -3.57
CA VAL A 169 30.05 4.68 -2.26
C VAL A 169 31.41 4.71 -1.55
N THR A 170 31.45 5.29 -0.38
CA THR A 170 32.72 5.48 0.35
C THR A 170 33.14 4.24 1.13
N GLY A 171 32.19 3.43 1.59
CA GLY A 171 32.37 2.04 2.08
C GLY A 171 33.47 1.81 3.12
N LYS A 172 33.97 2.83 3.81
CA LYS A 172 34.99 2.73 4.84
C LYS A 172 34.42 2.96 6.23
N SER A 173 34.64 2.01 7.11
CA SER A 173 34.34 2.21 8.53
C SER A 173 35.16 3.38 9.06
N GLY A 174 34.49 4.49 9.41
CA GLY A 174 35.11 5.68 9.95
C GLY A 174 34.64 7.00 9.36
N ASP A 175 33.78 7.01 8.35
CA ASP A 175 33.29 8.18 7.64
C ASP A 175 32.03 8.80 8.28
N GLU A 176 32.00 8.91 9.62
CA GLU A 176 30.90 9.54 10.39
C GLU A 176 29.48 9.05 10.01
N GLY A 177 29.39 7.83 9.44
CA GLY A 177 28.11 7.23 9.03
C GLY A 177 27.65 7.61 7.62
N LEU A 178 28.47 8.27 6.81
CA LEU A 178 28.17 8.54 5.41
C LEU A 178 28.56 7.33 4.55
N ASP A 179 27.60 6.82 3.78
CA ASP A 179 27.83 5.67 2.90
C ASP A 179 28.20 6.10 1.48
N GLY A 180 27.96 7.38 1.14
CA GLY A 180 28.38 7.89 -0.15
C GLY A 180 27.99 9.32 -0.46
N LYS A 181 28.38 9.74 -1.66
CA LYS A 181 28.15 11.10 -2.18
C LYS A 181 27.79 11.03 -3.66
N GLY A 182 27.13 12.09 -4.14
CA GLY A 182 26.78 12.27 -5.55
C GLY A 182 26.52 13.73 -5.87
N ILE A 183 26.32 14.05 -7.11
CA ILE A 183 25.96 15.38 -7.59
C ILE A 183 24.59 15.36 -8.22
N ALA A 184 23.66 16.14 -7.67
CA ALA A 184 22.36 16.41 -8.29
C ALA A 184 22.44 17.68 -9.14
N LYS A 185 22.02 17.61 -10.40
CA LYS A 185 21.91 18.78 -11.27
C LYS A 185 20.44 19.16 -11.47
N ILE A 186 20.14 20.43 -11.24
CA ILE A 186 18.81 20.99 -11.49
C ILE A 186 18.89 21.92 -12.69
N ASN A 187 18.12 21.60 -13.72
CA ASN A 187 18.00 22.38 -14.96
C ASN A 187 19.34 22.74 -15.65
N GLY A 188 20.39 21.94 -15.42
CA GLY A 188 21.71 22.18 -16.05
C GLY A 188 22.48 23.41 -15.54
N ILE A 189 21.92 24.19 -14.63
CA ILE A 189 22.50 25.46 -14.15
C ILE A 189 23.03 25.31 -12.72
N MET A 190 22.32 24.59 -11.87
CA MET A 190 22.68 24.41 -10.46
C MET A 190 23.09 22.96 -10.21
N SER A 191 24.16 22.79 -9.44
CA SER A 191 24.60 21.50 -8.95
C SER A 191 24.72 21.51 -7.43
N PHE A 192 24.28 20.40 -6.82
CA PHE A 192 24.32 20.21 -5.38
C PHE A 192 25.12 18.95 -5.06
N HIS A 193 26.00 19.04 -4.08
CA HIS A 193 26.57 17.86 -3.47
C HIS A 193 25.53 17.20 -2.57
N VAL A 194 25.25 15.95 -2.83
CA VAL A 194 24.31 15.14 -2.06
C VAL A 194 25.10 14.05 -1.36
N TYR A 195 24.95 13.97 -0.06
CA TYR A 195 25.46 12.88 0.74
C TYR A 195 24.31 11.96 1.08
N PHE A 196 24.59 10.66 1.17
CA PHE A 196 23.55 9.70 1.51
C PHE A 196 24.06 8.67 2.52
N GLN A 197 23.11 8.17 3.30
CA GLN A 197 23.33 7.08 4.24
C GLN A 197 22.31 5.98 3.97
N CYS A 198 22.78 4.74 3.89
CA CYS A 198 21.96 3.56 3.67
C CYS A 198 21.65 2.88 4.99
N LYS A 199 20.41 3.00 5.44
CA LYS A 199 19.98 2.33 6.67
C LYS A 199 18.98 1.24 6.37
N ARG A 200 19.28 0.02 6.82
CA ARG A 200 18.42 -1.14 6.65
C ARG A 200 17.95 -1.65 8.00
N TYR A 201 16.70 -1.36 8.32
CA TYR A 201 16.07 -1.80 9.56
C TYR A 201 14.97 -2.82 9.31
N LYS A 202 14.75 -3.72 10.26
CA LYS A 202 13.60 -4.63 10.26
C LYS A 202 12.28 -3.93 10.62
N GLY A 203 12.35 -2.71 11.14
CA GLY A 203 11.24 -1.86 11.55
C GLY A 203 11.29 -0.48 10.91
N SER A 204 10.62 0.50 11.53
CA SER A 204 10.65 1.90 11.11
C SER A 204 11.95 2.60 11.50
N VAL A 205 12.40 3.53 10.68
CA VAL A 205 13.52 4.43 11.00
C VAL A 205 13.02 5.45 12.04
N SER A 206 13.74 5.59 13.16
CA SER A 206 13.33 6.52 14.21
C SER A 206 13.65 7.97 13.85
N SER A 207 12.88 8.92 14.42
CA SER A 207 13.13 10.35 14.24
C SER A 207 14.53 10.78 14.73
N LYS A 208 15.12 10.06 15.68
CA LYS A 208 16.48 10.30 16.16
C LYS A 208 17.49 10.02 15.06
N GLU A 209 17.37 8.89 14.39
CA GLU A 209 18.27 8.47 13.31
C GLU A 209 18.22 9.39 12.08
N ILE A 210 17.07 10.04 11.83
CA ILE A 210 16.94 11.03 10.77
C ILE A 210 17.60 12.36 11.18
N ARG A 211 17.58 12.72 12.46
CA ARG A 211 18.21 13.96 12.96
C ARG A 211 19.72 13.85 13.14
N ASP A 212 20.23 12.64 13.38
CA ASP A 212 21.64 12.36 13.58
C ASP A 212 22.41 12.26 12.22
N PHE A 213 21.69 12.38 11.09
CA PHE A 213 22.21 12.55 9.73
C PHE A 213 22.13 14.03 9.33
#